data_13507fe2d4fb7c500d97026ae5c81975
#
_entry.id   13507fe2d4fb7c500d97026ae5c81975
#
_cell.length_a   1.000
_cell.length_b   1.000
_cell.length_c   1.000
_cell.angle_alpha   90.00
_cell.angle_beta   90.00
_cell.angle_gamma   90.00
#
_symmetry.space_group_name_H-M   'P 1'
#
loop_
_entity.id
_entity.type
_entity.pdbx_description
1 polymer ?
#
loop_
_entity_poly.entity_id
_entity_poly.type
_entity_poly.pdbx_seq_one_letter_code
_entity_poly.pdbx_strand_id
1 'polypeptide(L)'
;MELYRVESLTFTYPGQSAPALRDVSLTLRAGEFVTLCGLSGSGKSTLLRQLKTALAPNGVRSGAVLFDGRPLSDVSPREQAERIGFVQQSPENQIVTDKVWHELAFGPESLGYDTPTIRRRVAEMAGFFGMESWFHREAASLSGGQKQLLNLAAVLTLQPDVLILDEPTAQLDPIAAADVLAALARVNRELGTTVLLSEQRLEEALPLSDRAVVLDGGAVL
;
A
#
# COMPACT_ATOMS: atom_id res chain seq x y z
N MET A 1 -12.03 13.30 8.32
CA MET A 1 -10.74 13.75 8.90
C MET A 1 -9.66 13.54 7.85
N GLU A 2 -8.73 14.49 7.67
CA GLU A 2 -7.61 14.32 6.75
C GLU A 2 -6.59 13.37 7.37
N LEU A 3 -6.25 12.30 6.67
CA LEU A 3 -5.24 11.33 7.09
C LEU A 3 -3.87 11.66 6.51
N TYR A 4 -3.82 11.96 5.20
CA TYR A 4 -2.64 12.50 4.53
C TYR A 4 -2.91 13.87 3.92
N ARG A 5 -1.91 14.75 3.97
CA ARG A 5 -1.85 15.98 3.21
C ARG A 5 -0.46 16.16 2.63
N VAL A 6 -0.39 16.22 1.31
CA VAL A 6 0.81 16.54 0.54
C VAL A 6 0.67 17.98 0.06
N GLU A 7 1.68 18.80 0.31
CA GLU A 7 1.69 20.24 -0.01
C GLU A 7 2.89 20.56 -0.89
N SER A 8 2.64 20.96 -2.13
CA SER A 8 3.61 21.43 -3.11
C SER A 8 4.86 20.54 -3.22
N LEU A 9 4.67 19.23 -3.18
CA LEU A 9 5.76 18.27 -3.21
C LEU A 9 6.44 18.25 -4.56
N THR A 10 7.72 18.61 -4.57
CA THR A 10 8.59 18.48 -5.75
C THR A 10 9.75 17.56 -5.40
N PHE A 11 10.08 16.63 -6.31
CA PHE A 11 11.15 15.67 -6.09
C PHE A 11 11.96 15.42 -7.35
N THR A 12 13.29 15.43 -7.24
CA THR A 12 14.24 15.16 -8.33
C THR A 12 15.21 14.07 -7.90
N TYR A 13 15.35 13.02 -8.71
CA TYR A 13 16.32 11.95 -8.50
C TYR A 13 17.76 12.47 -8.68
N PRO A 14 18.77 11.85 -8.01
CA PRO A 14 20.17 12.23 -8.21
C PRO A 14 20.58 12.10 -9.67
N GLY A 15 21.31 13.09 -10.18
CA GLY A 15 21.79 13.11 -11.57
C GLY A 15 20.75 13.43 -12.64
N GLN A 16 19.49 13.67 -12.25
CA GLN A 16 18.46 14.15 -13.18
C GLN A 16 18.30 15.67 -13.09
N SER A 17 18.07 16.31 -14.25
CA SER A 17 17.80 17.76 -14.32
C SER A 17 16.32 18.10 -14.21
N ALA A 18 15.43 17.15 -14.58
CA ALA A 18 14.00 17.34 -14.51
C ALA A 18 13.42 16.65 -13.26
N PRO A 19 12.49 17.29 -12.55
CA PRO A 19 11.83 16.68 -11.41
C PRO A 19 10.88 15.56 -11.83
N ALA A 20 10.88 14.48 -11.05
CA ALA A 20 9.95 13.36 -11.18
C ALA A 20 8.57 13.69 -10.60
N LEU A 21 8.51 14.59 -9.64
CA LEU A 21 7.29 15.19 -9.08
C LEU A 21 7.41 16.71 -9.10
N ARG A 22 6.34 17.40 -9.51
CA ARG A 22 6.32 18.85 -9.66
C ARG A 22 5.10 19.43 -8.98
N ASP A 23 5.30 20.17 -7.89
CA ASP A 23 4.26 20.89 -7.15
C ASP A 23 3.00 20.04 -6.86
N VAL A 24 3.21 18.78 -6.48
CA VAL A 24 2.13 17.85 -6.21
C VAL A 24 1.46 18.20 -4.89
N SER A 25 0.16 18.47 -4.95
CA SER A 25 -0.69 18.66 -3.78
C SER A 25 -1.84 17.64 -3.79
N LEU A 26 -2.02 16.92 -2.69
CA LEU A 26 -2.97 15.83 -2.57
C LEU A 26 -3.41 15.68 -1.12
N THR A 27 -4.69 15.43 -0.91
CA THR A 27 -5.26 15.10 0.40
C THR A 27 -5.92 13.73 0.35
N LEU A 28 -5.70 12.88 1.35
CA LEU A 28 -6.45 11.63 1.57
C LEU A 28 -7.26 11.77 2.87
N ARG A 29 -8.55 11.43 2.80
CA ARG A 29 -9.41 11.39 3.97
C ARG A 29 -9.46 9.97 4.56
N ALA A 30 -9.60 9.89 5.87
CA ALA A 30 -9.76 8.60 6.55
C ALA A 30 -10.96 7.82 5.98
N GLY A 31 -10.75 6.55 5.65
CA GLY A 31 -11.75 5.65 5.05
C GLY A 31 -11.98 5.85 3.55
N GLU A 32 -11.31 6.82 2.89
CA GLU A 32 -11.46 7.07 1.45
C GLU A 32 -10.72 6.00 0.63
N PHE A 33 -11.32 5.55 -0.48
CA PHE A 33 -10.67 4.74 -1.51
C PHE A 33 -10.30 5.65 -2.68
N VAL A 34 -9.01 5.88 -2.89
CA VAL A 34 -8.49 6.76 -3.96
C VAL A 34 -7.68 5.96 -4.96
N THR A 35 -8.01 6.08 -6.24
CA THR A 35 -7.19 5.54 -7.34
C THR A 35 -6.32 6.62 -7.95
N LEU A 36 -5.00 6.39 -7.94
CA LEU A 36 -3.99 7.21 -8.60
C LEU A 36 -3.74 6.66 -10.01
N CYS A 37 -4.16 7.41 -11.02
CA CYS A 37 -4.00 7.05 -12.43
C CYS A 37 -2.93 7.89 -13.11
N GLY A 38 -2.48 7.44 -14.28
CA GLY A 38 -1.52 8.14 -15.14
C GLY A 38 -0.66 7.16 -15.92
N LEU A 39 -0.03 7.65 -16.96
CA LEU A 39 0.83 6.85 -17.83
C LEU A 39 2.03 6.27 -17.05
N SER A 40 2.63 5.21 -17.60
CA SER A 40 3.91 4.72 -17.08
C SER A 40 4.95 5.84 -17.11
N GLY A 41 5.71 5.99 -16.03
CA GLY A 41 6.70 7.08 -15.88
C GLY A 41 6.11 8.43 -15.46
N SER A 42 4.80 8.56 -15.21
CA SER A 42 4.20 9.82 -14.73
C SER A 42 4.58 10.23 -13.31
N GLY A 43 5.25 9.36 -12.54
CA GLY A 43 5.68 9.64 -11.17
C GLY A 43 4.86 8.95 -10.06
N LYS A 44 3.87 8.09 -10.40
CA LYS A 44 3.01 7.41 -9.41
C LYS A 44 3.80 6.70 -8.30
N SER A 45 4.66 5.77 -8.65
CA SER A 45 5.48 5.03 -7.67
C SER A 45 6.39 5.95 -6.86
N THR A 46 6.89 7.03 -7.48
CA THR A 46 7.68 8.05 -6.77
C THR A 46 6.83 8.75 -5.71
N LEU A 47 5.61 9.18 -6.07
CA LEU A 47 4.67 9.80 -5.15
C LEU A 47 4.30 8.85 -4.00
N LEU A 48 3.91 7.61 -4.31
CA LEU A 48 3.53 6.63 -3.29
C LEU A 48 4.66 6.38 -2.27
N ARG A 49 5.89 6.26 -2.73
CA ARG A 49 7.05 6.05 -1.86
C ARG A 49 7.38 7.26 -0.98
N GLN A 50 7.05 8.49 -1.40
CA GLN A 50 7.21 9.67 -0.56
C GLN A 50 6.25 9.70 0.65
N LEU A 51 5.21 8.87 0.65
CA LEU A 51 4.24 8.76 1.74
C LEU A 51 4.68 7.81 2.87
N LYS A 52 5.87 7.18 2.76
CA LYS A 52 6.46 6.35 3.83
C LYS A 52 7.97 6.57 3.86
N THR A 53 8.49 7.16 4.95
CA THR A 53 9.89 7.60 4.99
C THR A 53 10.91 6.49 4.71
N ALA A 54 10.64 5.26 5.16
CA ALA A 54 11.49 4.10 4.92
C ALA A 54 11.60 3.69 3.43
N LEU A 55 10.66 4.13 2.59
CA LEU A 55 10.61 3.81 1.16
C LEU A 55 10.95 5.03 0.28
N ALA A 56 11.06 6.21 0.89
CA ALA A 56 11.35 7.44 0.16
C ALA A 56 12.70 7.35 -0.56
N PRO A 57 12.74 7.56 -1.88
CA PRO A 57 13.99 7.50 -2.63
C PRO A 57 14.90 8.67 -2.26
N ASN A 58 16.22 8.47 -2.40
CA ASN A 58 17.19 9.54 -2.26
C ASN A 58 17.02 10.55 -3.40
N GLY A 59 17.18 11.84 -3.09
CA GLY A 59 17.09 12.93 -4.06
C GLY A 59 16.88 14.29 -3.41
N VAL A 60 16.65 15.29 -4.25
CA VAL A 60 16.31 16.66 -3.79
C VAL A 60 14.79 16.76 -3.68
N ARG A 61 14.33 17.13 -2.49
CA ARG A 61 12.91 17.24 -2.15
C ARG A 61 12.58 18.63 -1.60
N SER A 62 11.43 19.18 -2.01
CA SER A 62 10.81 20.35 -1.39
C SER A 62 9.30 20.10 -1.20
N GLY A 63 8.65 20.98 -0.44
CA GLY A 63 7.25 20.79 -0.02
C GLY A 63 7.13 19.95 1.24
N ALA A 64 5.91 19.62 1.63
CA ALA A 64 5.61 18.89 2.86
C ALA A 64 4.72 17.67 2.62
N VAL A 65 4.91 16.65 3.46
CA VAL A 65 3.99 15.51 3.58
C VAL A 65 3.61 15.40 5.05
N LEU A 66 2.32 15.54 5.32
CA LEU A 66 1.77 15.41 6.66
C LEU A 66 0.96 14.11 6.76
N PHE A 67 1.08 13.44 7.88
CA PHE A 67 0.29 12.27 8.27
C PHE A 67 -0.38 12.56 9.61
N ASP A 68 -1.71 12.47 9.64
CA ASP A 68 -2.51 12.74 10.84
C ASP A 68 -2.18 14.13 11.45
N GLY A 69 -2.06 15.14 10.58
CA GLY A 69 -1.76 16.54 10.93
C GLY A 69 -0.32 16.83 11.36
N ARG A 70 0.59 15.83 11.38
CA ARG A 70 2.00 15.98 11.74
C ARG A 70 2.92 15.80 10.53
N PRO A 71 4.05 16.50 10.42
CA PRO A 71 5.05 16.17 9.41
C PRO A 71 5.40 14.69 9.45
N LEU A 72 5.41 14.02 8.28
CA LEU A 72 5.69 12.57 8.22
C LEU A 72 7.08 12.22 8.76
N SER A 73 8.04 13.16 8.69
CA SER A 73 9.37 13.02 9.29
C SER A 73 9.37 12.90 10.81
N ASP A 74 8.33 13.44 11.46
CA ASP A 74 8.19 13.48 12.92
C ASP A 74 7.40 12.26 13.45
N VAL A 75 6.82 11.47 12.53
CA VAL A 75 6.17 10.19 12.85
C VAL A 75 7.24 9.11 12.98
N SER A 76 7.32 8.46 14.14
CA SER A 76 8.35 7.46 14.41
C SER A 76 8.33 6.30 13.41
N PRO A 77 9.48 5.64 13.12
CA PRO A 77 9.51 4.48 12.23
C PRO A 77 8.56 3.36 12.65
N ARG A 78 8.43 3.14 13.96
CA ARG A 78 7.50 2.17 14.52
C ARG A 78 6.04 2.54 14.22
N GLU A 79 5.65 3.77 14.48
CA GLU A 79 4.31 4.27 14.20
C GLU A 79 3.99 4.21 12.71
N GLN A 80 4.95 4.56 11.84
CA GLN A 80 4.78 4.40 10.39
C GLN A 80 4.64 2.93 9.98
N ALA A 81 5.35 2.00 10.62
CA ALA A 81 5.23 0.58 10.33
C ALA A 81 3.85 0.04 10.72
N GLU A 82 3.32 0.49 11.85
CA GLU A 82 2.00 0.07 12.36
C GLU A 82 0.84 0.69 11.58
N ARG A 83 0.92 2.00 11.27
CA ARG A 83 -0.22 2.78 10.74
C ARG A 83 -0.24 2.94 9.21
N ILE A 84 0.90 2.73 8.54
CA ILE A 84 1.03 2.92 7.08
C ILE A 84 1.43 1.60 6.44
N GLY A 85 0.45 0.89 5.89
CA GLY A 85 0.68 -0.31 5.09
C GLY A 85 1.18 0.06 3.69
N PHE A 86 2.13 -0.71 3.15
CA PHE A 86 2.60 -0.55 1.78
C PHE A 86 2.71 -1.90 1.09
N VAL A 87 2.11 -2.03 -0.10
CA VAL A 87 2.17 -3.22 -0.94
C VAL A 87 2.85 -2.87 -2.26
N GLN A 88 3.90 -3.61 -2.59
CA GLN A 88 4.71 -3.39 -3.77
C GLN A 88 4.11 -4.10 -5.00
N GLN A 89 4.53 -3.67 -6.18
CA GLN A 89 4.12 -4.23 -7.47
C GLN A 89 4.47 -5.73 -7.62
N SER A 90 5.62 -6.16 -7.11
CA SER A 90 6.06 -7.55 -7.17
C SER A 90 5.86 -8.23 -5.81
N PRO A 91 4.91 -9.17 -5.70
CA PRO A 91 4.67 -9.86 -4.43
C PRO A 91 5.87 -10.67 -3.95
N GLU A 92 6.66 -11.22 -4.87
CA GLU A 92 7.82 -12.05 -4.54
C GLU A 92 8.94 -11.27 -3.84
N ASN A 93 9.03 -9.96 -4.08
CA ASN A 93 10.03 -9.10 -3.42
C ASN A 93 9.63 -8.70 -2.00
N GLN A 94 8.40 -8.97 -1.59
CA GLN A 94 7.88 -8.56 -0.29
C GLN A 94 7.73 -9.74 0.69
N ILE A 95 7.49 -10.95 0.18
CA ILE A 95 7.41 -12.17 1.02
C ILE A 95 8.81 -12.52 1.51
N VAL A 96 8.98 -12.61 2.84
CA VAL A 96 10.28 -12.84 3.49
C VAL A 96 10.36 -14.19 4.20
N THR A 97 9.23 -14.85 4.46
CA THR A 97 9.20 -16.13 5.19
C THR A 97 8.86 -17.29 4.25
N ASP A 98 9.10 -18.50 4.73
CA ASP A 98 8.88 -19.73 3.96
C ASP A 98 7.42 -20.22 3.96
N LYS A 99 6.62 -19.86 4.98
CA LYS A 99 5.24 -20.34 5.16
C LYS A 99 4.23 -19.20 5.29
N VAL A 100 3.02 -19.47 4.81
CA VAL A 100 1.91 -18.52 4.83
C VAL A 100 1.61 -17.99 6.24
N TRP A 101 1.43 -18.87 7.22
CA TRP A 101 1.14 -18.44 8.59
C TRP A 101 2.26 -17.60 9.21
N HIS A 102 3.51 -17.91 8.86
CA HIS A 102 4.67 -17.19 9.37
C HIS A 102 4.77 -15.78 8.73
N GLU A 103 4.46 -15.67 7.43
CA GLU A 103 4.39 -14.38 6.75
C GLU A 103 3.33 -13.47 7.39
N LEU A 104 2.16 -14.01 7.73
CA LEU A 104 1.12 -13.27 8.46
C LEU A 104 1.58 -12.82 9.86
N ALA A 105 2.37 -13.61 10.53
CA ALA A 105 2.88 -13.31 11.89
C ALA A 105 4.08 -12.36 11.89
N PHE A 106 4.85 -12.30 10.79
CA PHE A 106 6.14 -11.62 10.71
C PHE A 106 6.11 -10.15 11.11
N GLY A 107 5.13 -9.39 10.63
CA GLY A 107 4.98 -7.97 10.96
C GLY A 107 4.75 -7.73 12.47
N PRO A 108 3.72 -8.33 13.06
CA PRO A 108 3.45 -8.23 14.50
C PRO A 108 4.60 -8.75 15.37
N GLU A 109 5.27 -9.85 14.99
CA GLU A 109 6.45 -10.38 15.69
C GLU A 109 7.60 -9.39 15.68
N SER A 110 7.89 -8.81 14.51
CA SER A 110 8.95 -7.81 14.34
C SER A 110 8.74 -6.56 15.18
N LEU A 111 7.47 -6.21 15.44
CA LEU A 111 7.09 -5.10 16.31
C LEU A 111 6.96 -5.49 17.78
N GLY A 112 7.21 -6.74 18.14
CA GLY A 112 7.22 -7.22 19.53
C GLY A 112 5.83 -7.31 20.15
N TYR A 113 4.81 -7.63 19.37
CA TYR A 113 3.46 -7.88 19.89
C TYR A 113 3.44 -9.18 20.71
N ASP A 114 2.53 -9.27 21.68
CA ASP A 114 2.36 -10.48 22.46
C ASP A 114 1.74 -11.62 21.63
N THR A 115 2.09 -12.86 21.98
CA THR A 115 1.66 -14.06 21.26
C THR A 115 0.13 -14.19 21.14
N PRO A 116 -0.69 -13.91 22.16
CA PRO A 116 -2.15 -13.91 22.01
C PRO A 116 -2.66 -12.92 20.96
N THR A 117 -2.13 -11.71 20.94
CA THR A 117 -2.46 -10.68 19.94
C THR A 117 -2.07 -11.11 18.53
N ILE A 118 -0.84 -11.67 18.37
CA ILE A 118 -0.37 -12.19 17.08
C ILE A 118 -1.32 -13.29 16.57
N ARG A 119 -1.61 -14.29 17.39
CA ARG A 119 -2.49 -15.41 17.01
C ARG A 119 -3.88 -14.93 16.58
N ARG A 120 -4.46 -14.01 17.32
CA ARG A 120 -5.77 -13.44 17.02
C ARG A 120 -5.76 -12.72 15.67
N ARG A 121 -4.82 -11.79 15.44
CA ARG A 121 -4.72 -11.00 14.20
C ARG A 121 -4.44 -11.87 12.98
N VAL A 122 -3.56 -12.86 13.13
CA VAL A 122 -3.27 -13.84 12.07
C VAL A 122 -4.52 -14.65 11.71
N ALA A 123 -5.26 -15.15 12.70
CA ALA A 123 -6.49 -15.90 12.47
C ALA A 123 -7.58 -15.02 11.81
N GLU A 124 -7.74 -13.78 12.27
CA GLU A 124 -8.66 -12.80 11.69
C GLU A 124 -8.37 -12.56 10.20
N MET A 125 -7.11 -12.31 9.85
CA MET A 125 -6.73 -12.06 8.46
C MET A 125 -6.77 -13.32 7.60
N ALA A 126 -6.37 -14.47 8.13
CA ALA A 126 -6.47 -15.74 7.42
C ALA A 126 -7.95 -16.05 7.07
N GLY A 127 -8.86 -15.87 8.01
CA GLY A 127 -10.30 -16.02 7.77
C GLY A 127 -10.87 -14.98 6.82
N PHE A 128 -10.48 -13.70 6.98
CA PHE A 128 -10.95 -12.62 6.09
C PHE A 128 -10.59 -12.87 4.63
N PHE A 129 -9.40 -13.39 4.34
CA PHE A 129 -8.93 -13.67 2.98
C PHE A 129 -9.17 -15.13 2.52
N GLY A 130 -9.82 -15.99 3.33
CA GLY A 130 -10.11 -17.37 2.97
C GLY A 130 -8.87 -18.24 2.78
N MET A 131 -7.88 -18.09 3.68
CA MET A 131 -6.58 -18.76 3.56
C MET A 131 -6.52 -20.12 4.26
N GLU A 132 -7.60 -20.60 4.86
CA GLU A 132 -7.61 -21.79 5.72
C GLU A 132 -7.05 -23.04 5.04
N SER A 133 -7.38 -23.24 3.76
CA SER A 133 -6.97 -24.43 2.99
C SER A 133 -5.48 -24.44 2.61
N TRP A 134 -4.81 -23.27 2.67
CA TRP A 134 -3.40 -23.11 2.31
C TRP A 134 -2.56 -22.41 3.38
N PHE A 135 -3.12 -22.25 4.59
CA PHE A 135 -2.49 -21.57 5.73
C PHE A 135 -1.12 -22.18 6.14
N HIS A 136 -0.97 -23.50 6.00
CA HIS A 136 0.28 -24.21 6.34
C HIS A 136 1.20 -24.47 5.13
N ARG A 137 0.80 -24.01 3.92
CA ARG A 137 1.61 -24.22 2.72
C ARG A 137 2.85 -23.32 2.71
N GLU A 138 3.83 -23.73 1.91
CA GLU A 138 4.99 -22.92 1.58
C GLU A 138 4.57 -21.75 0.68
N ALA A 139 5.03 -20.53 1.01
CA ALA A 139 4.75 -19.33 0.26
C ALA A 139 5.22 -19.44 -1.21
N ALA A 140 6.35 -20.11 -1.44
CA ALA A 140 6.88 -20.36 -2.78
C ALA A 140 5.93 -21.18 -3.67
N SER A 141 5.08 -22.04 -3.09
CA SER A 141 4.12 -22.90 -3.81
C SER A 141 2.82 -22.21 -4.23
N LEU A 142 2.63 -20.94 -3.84
CA LEU A 142 1.41 -20.18 -4.11
C LEU A 142 1.40 -19.65 -5.55
N SER A 143 0.19 -19.49 -6.11
CA SER A 143 -0.01 -18.73 -7.35
C SER A 143 0.30 -17.24 -7.15
N GLY A 144 0.48 -16.48 -8.24
CA GLY A 144 0.71 -15.03 -8.18
C GLY A 144 -0.40 -14.30 -7.42
N GLY A 145 -1.67 -14.62 -7.70
CA GLY A 145 -2.81 -14.04 -6.98
C GLY A 145 -2.81 -14.40 -5.49
N GLN A 146 -2.51 -15.65 -5.13
CA GLN A 146 -2.39 -16.06 -3.73
C GLN A 146 -1.24 -15.34 -3.01
N LYS A 147 -0.09 -15.17 -3.66
CA LYS A 147 1.04 -14.38 -3.11
C LYS A 147 0.64 -12.94 -2.86
N GLN A 148 -0.13 -12.35 -3.77
CA GLN A 148 -0.60 -10.96 -3.60
C GLN A 148 -1.61 -10.83 -2.45
N LEU A 149 -2.55 -11.77 -2.34
CA LEU A 149 -3.47 -11.82 -1.19
C LEU A 149 -2.72 -12.04 0.12
N LEU A 150 -1.66 -12.87 0.13
CA LEU A 150 -0.80 -13.07 1.30
C LEU A 150 -0.10 -11.77 1.72
N ASN A 151 0.46 -11.01 0.77
CA ASN A 151 1.07 -9.70 1.05
C ASN A 151 0.06 -8.71 1.65
N LEU A 152 -1.14 -8.64 1.07
CA LEU A 152 -2.21 -7.81 1.61
C LEU A 152 -2.55 -8.20 3.05
N ALA A 153 -2.78 -9.49 3.29
CA ALA A 153 -3.12 -9.99 4.61
C ALA A 153 -2.00 -9.76 5.62
N ALA A 154 -0.73 -9.99 5.24
CA ALA A 154 0.43 -9.77 6.11
C ALA A 154 0.55 -8.30 6.54
N VAL A 155 0.35 -7.35 5.61
CA VAL A 155 0.33 -5.92 5.95
C VAL A 155 -0.85 -5.58 6.86
N LEU A 156 -2.02 -6.15 6.59
CA LEU A 156 -3.26 -5.87 7.35
C LEU A 156 -3.30 -6.51 8.74
N THR A 157 -2.41 -7.47 9.06
CA THR A 157 -2.26 -7.97 10.45
C THR A 157 -1.84 -6.86 11.41
N LEU A 158 -1.23 -5.79 10.91
CA LEU A 158 -0.89 -4.59 11.70
C LEU A 158 -2.08 -3.66 11.92
N GLN A 159 -3.18 -3.83 11.17
CA GLN A 159 -4.37 -2.99 11.18
C GLN A 159 -4.05 -1.51 10.86
N PRO A 160 -3.42 -1.23 9.73
CA PRO A 160 -3.00 0.12 9.37
C PRO A 160 -4.19 1.03 9.10
N ASP A 161 -4.00 2.34 9.34
CA ASP A 161 -4.99 3.38 9.02
C ASP A 161 -5.11 3.59 7.50
N VAL A 162 -4.00 3.38 6.80
CA VAL A 162 -3.92 3.53 5.34
C VAL A 162 -3.13 2.38 4.71
N LEU A 163 -3.63 1.91 3.59
CA LEU A 163 -2.98 0.94 2.72
C LEU A 163 -2.62 1.60 1.39
N ILE A 164 -1.32 1.69 1.10
CA ILE A 164 -0.76 2.25 -0.13
C ILE A 164 -0.33 1.09 -1.01
N LEU A 165 -0.80 1.05 -2.26
CA LEU A 165 -0.52 -0.04 -3.19
C LEU A 165 0.04 0.49 -4.50
N ASP A 166 1.19 -0.04 -4.89
CA ASP A 166 1.88 0.34 -6.14
C ASP A 166 1.65 -0.74 -7.20
N GLU A 167 0.65 -0.55 -8.07
CA GLU A 167 0.25 -1.43 -9.17
C GLU A 167 0.14 -2.92 -8.75
N PRO A 168 -0.66 -3.27 -7.72
CA PRO A 168 -0.66 -4.62 -7.14
C PRO A 168 -1.19 -5.70 -8.07
N THR A 169 -1.84 -5.35 -9.17
CA THR A 169 -2.41 -6.32 -10.13
C THR A 169 -1.59 -6.46 -11.42
N ALA A 170 -0.51 -5.69 -11.58
CA ALA A 170 0.23 -5.60 -12.85
C ALA A 170 0.78 -6.94 -13.38
N GLN A 171 1.10 -7.88 -12.47
CA GLN A 171 1.67 -9.19 -12.83
C GLN A 171 0.64 -10.34 -12.77
N LEU A 172 -0.64 -10.02 -12.59
CA LEU A 172 -1.71 -11.00 -12.42
C LEU A 172 -2.52 -11.19 -13.70
N ASP A 173 -3.03 -12.40 -13.87
CA ASP A 173 -4.09 -12.65 -14.85
C ASP A 173 -5.38 -11.88 -14.48
N PRO A 174 -6.32 -11.71 -15.42
CA PRO A 174 -7.52 -10.90 -15.17
C PRO A 174 -8.38 -11.40 -14.01
N ILE A 175 -8.47 -12.72 -13.80
CA ILE A 175 -9.29 -13.29 -12.72
C ILE A 175 -8.65 -12.98 -11.37
N ALA A 176 -7.35 -13.27 -11.22
CA ALA A 176 -6.62 -12.98 -10.00
C ALA A 176 -6.58 -11.46 -9.69
N ALA A 177 -6.48 -10.61 -10.73
CA ALA A 177 -6.54 -9.16 -10.58
C ALA A 177 -7.90 -8.71 -10.02
N ALA A 178 -9.00 -9.22 -10.57
CA ALA A 178 -10.35 -8.92 -10.09
C ALA A 178 -10.55 -9.38 -8.63
N ASP A 179 -10.04 -10.55 -8.25
CA ASP A 179 -10.10 -11.06 -6.87
C ASP A 179 -9.34 -10.15 -5.90
N VAL A 180 -8.15 -9.67 -6.27
CA VAL A 180 -7.35 -8.74 -5.46
C VAL A 180 -8.06 -7.41 -5.30
N LEU A 181 -8.62 -6.84 -6.37
CA LEU A 181 -9.36 -5.58 -6.32
C LEU A 181 -10.65 -5.73 -5.48
N ALA A 182 -11.37 -6.83 -5.62
CA ALA A 182 -12.55 -7.13 -4.79
C ALA A 182 -12.16 -7.24 -3.30
N ALA A 183 -11.03 -7.87 -2.98
CA ALA A 183 -10.52 -7.95 -1.63
C ALA A 183 -10.17 -6.56 -1.07
N LEU A 184 -9.56 -5.67 -1.86
CA LEU A 184 -9.27 -4.29 -1.46
C LEU A 184 -10.55 -3.49 -1.17
N ALA A 185 -11.58 -3.64 -2.00
CA ALA A 185 -12.87 -3.00 -1.75
C ALA A 185 -13.53 -3.51 -0.46
N ARG A 186 -13.37 -4.79 -0.12
CA ARG A 186 -13.82 -5.35 1.17
C ARG A 186 -13.02 -4.77 2.33
N VAL A 187 -11.69 -4.69 2.22
CA VAL A 187 -10.80 -4.09 3.24
C VAL A 187 -11.25 -2.66 3.55
N ASN A 188 -11.49 -1.85 2.54
CA ASN A 188 -11.95 -0.48 2.74
C ASN A 188 -13.33 -0.42 3.41
N ARG A 189 -14.33 -1.18 2.91
CA ARG A 189 -15.71 -1.13 3.41
C ARG A 189 -15.90 -1.77 4.78
N GLU A 190 -15.27 -2.94 5.03
CA GLU A 190 -15.49 -3.74 6.22
C GLU A 190 -14.54 -3.38 7.36
N LEU A 191 -13.29 -3.01 7.04
CA LEU A 191 -12.27 -2.64 8.04
C LEU A 191 -12.11 -1.13 8.20
N GLY A 192 -12.67 -0.31 7.30
CA GLY A 192 -12.56 1.15 7.32
C GLY A 192 -11.16 1.67 6.95
N THR A 193 -10.27 0.82 6.45
CA THR A 193 -8.90 1.19 6.07
C THR A 193 -8.94 2.13 4.86
N THR A 194 -8.23 3.25 4.93
CA THR A 194 -8.04 4.14 3.79
C THR A 194 -7.21 3.43 2.72
N VAL A 195 -7.57 3.55 1.45
CA VAL A 195 -6.85 2.92 0.35
C VAL A 195 -6.35 3.98 -0.63
N LEU A 196 -5.05 3.96 -0.93
CA LEU A 196 -4.45 4.69 -2.04
C LEU A 196 -3.83 3.67 -3.01
N LEU A 197 -4.49 3.48 -4.13
CA LEU A 197 -4.15 2.49 -5.14
C LEU A 197 -3.59 3.16 -6.39
N SER A 198 -2.35 2.87 -6.81
CA SER A 198 -1.97 3.11 -8.21
C SER A 198 -2.36 1.91 -9.06
N GLU A 199 -3.03 2.13 -10.19
CA GLU A 199 -3.50 1.05 -11.05
C GLU A 199 -3.53 1.48 -12.51
N GLN A 200 -3.31 0.51 -13.41
CA GLN A 200 -3.43 0.69 -14.86
C GLN A 200 -4.74 0.10 -15.41
N ARG A 201 -5.33 -0.86 -14.71
CA ARG A 201 -6.64 -1.48 -15.03
C ARG A 201 -7.78 -0.60 -14.53
N LEU A 202 -7.94 0.58 -15.16
CA LEU A 202 -8.85 1.61 -14.66
C LEU A 202 -10.32 1.19 -14.72
N GLU A 203 -10.69 0.37 -15.70
CA GLU A 203 -12.08 -0.13 -15.85
C GLU A 203 -12.52 -0.94 -14.62
N GLU A 204 -11.58 -1.63 -13.97
CA GLU A 204 -11.86 -2.47 -12.80
C GLU A 204 -11.69 -1.68 -11.48
N ALA A 205 -10.74 -0.74 -11.42
CA ALA A 205 -10.40 -0.01 -10.20
C ALA A 205 -11.31 1.21 -9.93
N LEU A 206 -11.67 1.98 -10.97
CA LEU A 206 -12.48 3.20 -10.81
C LEU A 206 -13.86 2.96 -10.20
N PRO A 207 -14.61 1.89 -10.53
CA PRO A 207 -15.89 1.62 -9.88
C PRO A 207 -15.80 1.35 -8.37
N LEU A 208 -14.61 1.03 -7.85
CA LEU A 208 -14.36 0.77 -6.43
C LEU A 208 -13.94 2.04 -5.68
N SER A 209 -13.63 3.11 -6.39
CA SER A 209 -12.99 4.31 -5.86
C SER A 209 -14.01 5.41 -5.57
N ASP A 210 -13.84 6.10 -4.44
CA ASP A 210 -14.57 7.33 -4.14
C ASP A 210 -14.08 8.49 -5.02
N ARG A 211 -12.80 8.46 -5.40
CA ARG A 211 -12.14 9.51 -6.17
C ARG A 211 -10.96 8.96 -6.97
N ALA A 212 -10.74 9.53 -8.16
CA ALA A 212 -9.54 9.34 -8.95
C ALA A 212 -8.66 10.59 -8.90
N VAL A 213 -7.35 10.38 -8.88
CA VAL A 213 -6.32 11.41 -9.01
C VAL A 213 -5.49 11.10 -10.24
N VAL A 214 -5.38 12.04 -11.16
CA VAL A 214 -4.58 11.85 -12.38
C VAL A 214 -3.24 12.51 -12.21
N LEU A 215 -2.17 11.73 -12.39
CA LEU A 215 -0.80 12.23 -12.41
C LEU A 215 -0.25 12.20 -13.83
N ASP A 216 0.14 13.34 -14.34
CA ASP A 216 0.77 13.47 -15.66
C ASP A 216 2.06 14.27 -15.59
N GLY A 217 3.12 13.75 -16.17
CA GLY A 217 4.44 14.37 -16.20
C GLY A 217 4.93 14.88 -14.81
N GLY A 218 4.57 14.18 -13.72
CA GLY A 218 4.94 14.53 -12.35
C GLY A 218 4.03 15.55 -11.67
N ALA A 219 2.94 15.99 -12.27
CA ALA A 219 1.98 16.92 -11.68
C ALA A 219 0.58 16.29 -11.58
N VAL A 220 -0.21 16.70 -10.58
CA VAL A 220 -1.63 16.36 -10.46
C VAL A 220 -2.43 17.30 -11.36
N LEU A 221 -3.35 16.72 -12.16
CA LEU A 221 -4.25 17.45 -13.07
C LEU A 221 -5.56 17.82 -12.37
#